data_93c2d07bb1d2b9585954acb38aeeed93
#
_entry.id   93c2d07bb1d2b9585954acb38aeeed93
#
_cell.length_a   1.000
_cell.length_b   1.000
_cell.length_c   1.000
_cell.angle_alpha   90.00
_cell.angle_beta   90.00
_cell.angle_gamma   90.00
#
_symmetry.space_group_name_H-M   'P 1'
#
loop_
_entity.id
_entity.type
_entity.pdbx_description
1 polymer ?
#
loop_
_entity_poly.entity_id
_entity_poly.type
_entity_poly.pdbx_seq_one_letter_code
_entity_poly.pdbx_strand_id
1 'polypeptide(L)'
;MAKKIVIVGSGVAGVNAATKLVDNGYDGSLITIIDMGKDPYNRKPEEVMTGFLGAGGWSDGKLTYHTAIGGQLSKYTGEKKAMALMDEVINNFKRFHPKPEEVQCSNPVEEPEFIKPYFGLRLFPVWHVGTDYLSEIAKNWYDYLVSKGVQFHWEAKVTSILFNKNIVFVKELNQETIEKQGFPDFEVSYNELIFAVGKSGIDFAQQLQDSYKLETEPKSVQIGVRFEAPQKHFQKLIDISYDFKLYRKFDTGVSLRSFCTNNNAAYVAVEETYGDVTYNGHAKKDPKYLNGMTNFGIIMEIKNIEDPFAWSRKVVNELQYAGTGLYYSPSRKPSTTSEGEKVSSIQIDNLDIVRHGMGEYWNYIEDFIEDMKKVFPTLGDDWGVYIPEVKYLSPEPLVYSSDLALIDYPNVHFVGDALSARGITVSGAQGILSVEKFVTADEWDNIHGDMIHWR
;
A
#
# COMPACT_ATOMS: atom_id res chain seq x y z
N MET A 1 28.28 6.15 20.87
CA MET A 1 27.96 4.69 20.99
C MET A 1 26.94 4.38 19.90
N ALA A 2 27.10 3.28 19.18
CA ALA A 2 26.12 2.83 18.20
C ALA A 2 24.77 2.58 18.89
N LYS A 3 23.69 2.99 18.25
CA LYS A 3 22.32 2.96 18.80
C LYS A 3 21.65 1.63 18.50
N LYS A 4 20.85 1.10 19.41
CA LYS A 4 19.97 -0.04 19.15
C LYS A 4 18.74 0.45 18.39
N ILE A 5 18.52 -0.08 17.19
CA ILE A 5 17.39 0.26 16.32
C ILE A 5 16.37 -0.89 16.34
N VAL A 6 15.14 -0.58 16.69
CA VAL A 6 14.02 -1.52 16.59
C VAL A 6 13.12 -1.10 15.43
N ILE A 7 12.81 -2.04 14.55
CA ILE A 7 11.92 -1.86 13.40
C ILE A 7 10.67 -2.70 13.64
N VAL A 8 9.51 -2.07 13.73
CA VAL A 8 8.23 -2.75 13.88
C VAL A 8 7.58 -2.90 12.51
N GLY A 9 7.59 -4.11 12.00
CA GLY A 9 7.12 -4.48 10.67
C GLY A 9 8.25 -4.71 9.67
N SER A 10 8.29 -5.90 9.10
CA SER A 10 9.22 -6.32 8.05
C SER A 10 8.69 -6.08 6.63
N GLY A 11 7.72 -5.16 6.48
CA GLY A 11 7.24 -4.72 5.17
C GLY A 11 8.33 -4.01 4.37
N VAL A 12 8.02 -3.58 3.14
CA VAL A 12 9.00 -2.93 2.24
C VAL A 12 9.72 -1.76 2.92
N ALA A 13 9.02 -0.97 3.74
CA ALA A 13 9.63 0.16 4.45
C ALA A 13 10.69 -0.32 5.46
N GLY A 14 10.33 -1.26 6.34
CA GLY A 14 11.26 -1.77 7.37
C GLY A 14 12.46 -2.50 6.78
N VAL A 15 12.24 -3.30 5.73
CA VAL A 15 13.33 -4.04 5.05
C VAL A 15 14.28 -3.08 4.35
N ASN A 16 13.80 -2.04 3.66
CA ASN A 16 14.67 -1.04 3.03
C ASN A 16 15.42 -0.19 4.06
N ALA A 17 14.81 0.13 5.21
CA ALA A 17 15.50 0.79 6.32
C ALA A 17 16.67 -0.06 6.83
N ALA A 18 16.43 -1.34 7.12
CA ALA A 18 17.48 -2.25 7.56
C ALA A 18 18.60 -2.41 6.51
N THR A 19 18.23 -2.53 5.23
CA THR A 19 19.18 -2.64 4.11
C THR A 19 20.06 -1.41 4.02
N LYS A 20 19.46 -0.22 4.08
CA LYS A 20 20.22 1.05 4.07
C LYS A 20 21.24 1.12 5.18
N LEU A 21 20.87 0.72 6.39
CA LEU A 21 21.76 0.69 7.54
C LEU A 21 22.95 -0.24 7.30
N VAL A 22 22.72 -1.51 6.99
CA VAL A 22 23.80 -2.51 6.87
C VAL A 22 24.67 -2.29 5.63
N ASP A 23 24.13 -1.76 4.54
CA ASP A 23 24.90 -1.41 3.34
C ASP A 23 25.89 -0.26 3.59
N ASN A 24 25.60 0.58 4.58
CA ASN A 24 26.47 1.69 4.99
C ASN A 24 27.30 1.34 6.26
N GLY A 25 27.44 0.06 6.57
CA GLY A 25 28.34 -0.40 7.63
C GLY A 25 27.79 -0.35 9.04
N TYR A 26 26.47 -0.11 9.22
CA TYR A 26 25.85 -0.22 10.55
C TYR A 26 25.88 -1.67 11.03
N ASP A 27 26.20 -1.86 12.32
CA ASP A 27 26.25 -3.20 12.91
C ASP A 27 24.85 -3.84 12.96
N GLY A 28 24.64 -4.88 12.14
CA GLY A 28 23.35 -5.56 12.06
C GLY A 28 22.90 -6.18 13.38
N SER A 29 23.81 -6.53 14.29
CA SER A 29 23.46 -7.06 15.62
C SER A 29 22.73 -6.03 16.51
N LEU A 30 22.79 -4.76 16.16
CA LEU A 30 22.06 -3.66 16.80
C LEU A 30 20.70 -3.36 16.15
N ILE A 31 20.33 -4.08 15.08
CA ILE A 31 19.07 -3.95 14.37
C ILE A 31 18.16 -5.13 14.72
N THR A 32 16.99 -4.85 15.26
CA THR A 32 15.98 -5.86 15.57
C THR A 32 14.70 -5.56 14.79
N ILE A 33 14.25 -6.50 13.97
CA ILE A 33 12.98 -6.42 13.23
C ILE A 33 11.95 -7.33 13.91
N ILE A 34 10.76 -6.81 14.20
CA ILE A 34 9.67 -7.54 14.83
C ILE A 34 8.48 -7.57 13.86
N ASP A 35 8.00 -8.76 13.51
CA ASP A 35 6.85 -8.91 12.62
C ASP A 35 5.89 -9.99 13.13
N MET A 36 4.59 -9.71 13.00
CA MET A 36 3.53 -10.65 13.39
C MET A 36 3.35 -11.80 12.40
N GLY A 37 3.92 -11.70 11.22
CA GLY A 37 3.91 -12.75 10.21
C GLY A 37 5.19 -13.59 10.25
N LYS A 38 5.43 -14.31 9.16
CA LYS A 38 6.51 -15.31 9.05
C LYS A 38 7.64 -14.82 8.17
N ASP A 39 8.78 -15.48 8.31
CA ASP A 39 9.91 -15.37 7.39
C ASP A 39 9.52 -15.86 5.97
N PRO A 40 10.30 -15.54 4.93
CA PRO A 40 9.94 -15.85 3.55
C PRO A 40 9.95 -17.35 3.20
N TYR A 41 10.55 -18.20 4.03
CA TYR A 41 10.57 -19.66 3.82
C TYR A 41 9.31 -20.35 4.34
N ASN A 42 8.70 -19.78 5.39
CA ASN A 42 7.54 -20.32 6.09
C ASN A 42 6.23 -19.59 5.76
N ARG A 43 6.32 -18.46 5.06
CA ARG A 43 5.16 -17.66 4.65
C ARG A 43 4.36 -18.36 3.55
N LYS A 44 3.06 -18.45 3.74
CA LYS A 44 2.14 -19.06 2.76
C LYS A 44 1.60 -18.04 1.77
N PRO A 45 1.19 -18.46 0.55
CA PRO A 45 0.67 -17.55 -0.48
C PRO A 45 -0.54 -16.71 -0.05
N GLU A 46 -1.39 -17.23 0.83
CA GLU A 46 -2.56 -16.53 1.37
C GLU A 46 -2.22 -15.49 2.45
N GLU A 47 -1.03 -15.57 3.05
CA GLU A 47 -0.58 -14.62 4.09
C GLU A 47 -0.04 -13.33 3.46
N VAL A 48 -0.85 -12.64 2.65
CA VAL A 48 -0.42 -11.48 1.83
C VAL A 48 -0.01 -10.26 2.66
N MET A 49 -0.66 -10.04 3.82
CA MET A 49 -0.57 -8.76 4.53
C MET A 49 0.53 -8.67 5.58
N THR A 50 1.12 -9.80 5.98
CA THR A 50 2.10 -9.88 7.08
C THR A 50 3.33 -10.67 6.68
N GLY A 51 4.44 -10.54 7.42
CA GLY A 51 5.70 -11.22 7.17
C GLY A 51 6.64 -10.47 6.23
N PHE A 52 7.78 -11.09 5.90
CA PHE A 52 8.88 -10.43 5.19
C PHE A 52 8.45 -9.81 3.85
N LEU A 53 8.82 -8.55 3.60
CA LEU A 53 8.38 -7.66 2.52
C LEU A 53 6.87 -7.31 2.55
N GLY A 54 6.08 -7.82 3.51
CA GLY A 54 4.65 -7.50 3.63
C GLY A 54 3.87 -7.73 2.33
N ALA A 55 2.83 -6.92 2.09
CA ALA A 55 2.05 -6.99 0.84
C ALA A 55 2.90 -6.67 -0.41
N GLY A 56 3.96 -5.87 -0.29
CA GLY A 56 4.85 -5.54 -1.39
C GLY A 56 5.63 -6.74 -1.94
N GLY A 57 5.91 -7.74 -1.12
CA GLY A 57 6.57 -8.99 -1.52
C GLY A 57 5.64 -10.06 -2.10
N TRP A 58 4.30 -9.83 -2.11
CA TRP A 58 3.30 -10.82 -2.53
C TRP A 58 2.21 -10.23 -3.43
N SER A 59 2.39 -8.99 -3.89
CA SER A 59 1.48 -8.28 -4.80
C SER A 59 1.79 -8.56 -6.28
N ASP A 60 1.54 -7.58 -7.14
CA ASP A 60 1.71 -7.70 -8.60
C ASP A 60 3.14 -7.39 -9.10
N GLY A 61 4.08 -7.10 -8.20
CA GLY A 61 5.47 -6.81 -8.55
C GLY A 61 5.68 -5.52 -9.33
N LYS A 62 4.74 -4.56 -9.23
CA LYS A 62 4.83 -3.24 -9.86
C LYS A 62 5.50 -2.23 -8.94
N LEU A 63 6.62 -1.68 -9.39
CA LEU A 63 7.31 -0.59 -8.72
C LEU A 63 7.02 0.71 -9.47
N THR A 64 6.05 1.46 -8.99
CA THR A 64 5.66 2.74 -9.59
C THR A 64 6.76 3.78 -9.39
N TYR A 65 7.16 4.46 -10.48
CA TYR A 65 8.24 5.44 -10.47
C TYR A 65 7.72 6.85 -10.75
N HIS A 66 7.07 7.44 -9.74
CA HIS A 66 6.53 8.79 -9.82
C HIS A 66 6.20 9.33 -8.42
N THR A 67 6.69 10.52 -8.08
CA THR A 67 6.59 11.13 -6.74
C THR A 67 5.16 11.45 -6.29
N ALA A 68 4.23 11.64 -7.21
CA ALA A 68 2.81 11.88 -6.90
C ALA A 68 1.95 10.60 -6.83
N ILE A 69 2.58 9.40 -6.91
CA ILE A 69 1.86 8.12 -6.90
C ILE A 69 2.34 7.29 -5.70
N GLY A 70 1.39 6.78 -4.92
CA GLY A 70 1.68 5.91 -3.78
C GLY A 70 2.01 6.64 -2.47
N GLY A 71 1.89 7.96 -2.44
CA GLY A 71 2.16 8.80 -1.27
C GLY A 71 2.68 10.18 -1.68
N GLN A 72 3.10 10.97 -0.71
CA GLN A 72 3.57 12.34 -0.93
C GLN A 72 5.04 12.51 -0.49
N LEU A 73 5.93 11.60 -0.93
CA LEU A 73 7.34 11.62 -0.51
C LEU A 73 8.02 12.96 -0.82
N SER A 74 7.72 13.57 -1.97
CA SER A 74 8.25 14.88 -2.35
C SER A 74 7.84 16.02 -1.42
N LYS A 75 6.76 15.87 -0.64
CA LYS A 75 6.38 16.81 0.42
C LYS A 75 7.48 16.93 1.48
N TYR A 76 8.17 15.84 1.78
CA TYR A 76 9.23 15.80 2.79
C TYR A 76 10.61 16.12 2.22
N THR A 77 10.90 15.69 1.00
CA THR A 77 12.28 15.67 0.48
C THR A 77 12.52 16.58 -0.73
N GLY A 78 11.46 17.11 -1.34
CA GLY A 78 11.50 17.64 -2.69
C GLY A 78 11.63 16.56 -3.76
N GLU A 79 11.33 16.93 -5.02
CA GLU A 79 11.25 15.98 -6.16
C GLU A 79 12.54 15.20 -6.40
N LYS A 80 13.68 15.90 -6.47
CA LYS A 80 14.97 15.28 -6.83
C LYS A 80 15.38 14.19 -5.84
N LYS A 81 15.27 14.46 -4.54
CA LYS A 81 15.63 13.49 -3.49
C LYS A 81 14.60 12.35 -3.44
N ALA A 82 13.31 12.65 -3.61
CA ALA A 82 12.26 11.63 -3.68
C ALA A 82 12.55 10.62 -4.79
N MET A 83 12.90 11.09 -6.00
CA MET A 83 13.26 10.21 -7.12
C MET A 83 14.50 9.37 -6.82
N ALA A 84 15.55 9.95 -6.24
CA ALA A 84 16.77 9.22 -5.87
C ALA A 84 16.49 8.09 -4.85
N LEU A 85 15.64 8.34 -3.85
CA LEU A 85 15.22 7.33 -2.88
C LEU A 85 14.39 6.22 -3.53
N MET A 86 13.53 6.56 -4.49
CA MET A 86 12.75 5.56 -5.26
C MET A 86 13.66 4.72 -6.16
N ASP A 87 14.70 5.31 -6.76
CA ASP A 87 15.73 4.58 -7.53
C ASP A 87 16.45 3.56 -6.63
N GLU A 88 16.78 3.93 -5.40
CA GLU A 88 17.43 3.03 -4.44
C GLU A 88 16.54 1.83 -4.11
N VAL A 89 15.23 2.05 -3.89
CA VAL A 89 14.26 0.94 -3.68
C VAL A 89 14.20 0.02 -4.89
N ILE A 90 14.10 0.56 -6.10
CA ILE A 90 14.05 -0.23 -7.35
C ILE A 90 15.33 -1.04 -7.50
N ASN A 91 16.48 -0.43 -7.21
CA ASN A 91 17.77 -1.11 -7.27
C ASN A 91 17.90 -2.23 -6.22
N ASN A 92 17.31 -2.08 -5.04
CA ASN A 92 17.24 -3.15 -4.05
C ASN A 92 16.43 -4.33 -4.58
N PHE A 93 15.24 -4.10 -5.15
CA PHE A 93 14.47 -5.18 -5.77
C PHE A 93 15.23 -5.87 -6.92
N LYS A 94 15.93 -5.11 -7.77
CA LYS A 94 16.78 -5.68 -8.82
C LYS A 94 17.94 -6.50 -8.26
N ARG A 95 18.61 -6.01 -7.23
CA ARG A 95 19.77 -6.65 -6.60
C ARG A 95 19.45 -8.05 -6.07
N PHE A 96 18.27 -8.23 -5.51
CA PHE A 96 17.82 -9.50 -4.94
C PHE A 96 17.01 -10.35 -5.90
N HIS A 97 16.74 -9.85 -7.10
CA HIS A 97 16.04 -10.58 -8.15
C HIS A 97 16.94 -11.71 -8.72
N PRO A 98 16.42 -12.95 -8.88
CA PRO A 98 17.23 -14.06 -9.43
C PRO A 98 17.67 -13.82 -10.87
N LYS A 99 16.96 -12.96 -11.61
CA LYS A 99 17.21 -12.57 -13.00
C LYS A 99 17.02 -11.07 -13.19
N PRO A 100 17.92 -10.23 -12.68
CA PRO A 100 17.74 -8.77 -12.68
C PRO A 100 17.58 -8.15 -14.08
N GLU A 101 18.08 -8.82 -15.13
CA GLU A 101 17.94 -8.43 -16.54
C GLU A 101 16.49 -8.52 -17.04
N GLU A 102 15.64 -9.31 -16.41
CA GLU A 102 14.22 -9.43 -16.75
C GLU A 102 13.37 -8.29 -16.13
N VAL A 103 13.95 -7.48 -15.23
CA VAL A 103 13.26 -6.33 -14.63
C VAL A 103 13.20 -5.18 -15.63
N GLN A 104 12.03 -4.96 -16.19
CA GLN A 104 11.82 -3.97 -17.23
C GLN A 104 10.98 -2.80 -16.76
N CYS A 105 11.29 -1.61 -17.29
CA CYS A 105 10.47 -0.42 -17.11
C CYS A 105 9.53 -0.25 -18.30
N SER A 106 8.24 -0.17 -18.04
CA SER A 106 7.28 0.29 -19.03
C SER A 106 7.21 1.81 -18.99
N ASN A 107 7.81 2.47 -19.98
CA ASN A 107 7.69 3.91 -20.13
C ASN A 107 6.39 4.25 -20.86
N PRO A 108 5.62 5.22 -20.38
CA PRO A 108 4.42 5.68 -21.05
C PRO A 108 4.78 6.41 -22.35
N VAL A 109 3.90 6.28 -23.35
CA VAL A 109 3.88 7.14 -24.54
C VAL A 109 3.05 8.40 -24.28
N GLU A 110 2.93 9.28 -25.27
CA GLU A 110 2.15 10.53 -25.13
C GLU A 110 0.69 10.28 -24.79
N GLU A 111 0.10 11.23 -24.04
CA GLU A 111 -1.31 11.21 -23.67
C GLU A 111 -2.20 11.31 -24.93
N PRO A 112 -3.09 10.33 -25.16
CA PRO A 112 -3.92 10.31 -26.37
C PRO A 112 -5.04 11.35 -26.32
N GLU A 113 -5.25 12.06 -27.44
CA GLU A 113 -6.26 13.11 -27.57
C GLU A 113 -7.69 12.63 -27.28
N PHE A 114 -8.03 11.37 -27.57
CA PHE A 114 -9.39 10.85 -27.40
C PHE A 114 -9.87 10.79 -25.97
N ILE A 115 -8.96 10.87 -24.98
CA ILE A 115 -9.28 10.84 -23.53
C ILE A 115 -9.57 12.24 -23.00
N LYS A 116 -8.83 13.25 -23.48
CA LYS A 116 -8.84 14.62 -22.96
C LYS A 116 -10.20 15.28 -22.77
N PRO A 117 -11.21 15.05 -23.63
CA PRO A 117 -12.52 15.68 -23.43
C PRO A 117 -13.24 15.29 -22.13
N TYR A 118 -12.89 14.12 -21.57
CA TYR A 118 -13.61 13.56 -20.42
C TYR A 118 -12.73 13.32 -19.20
N PHE A 119 -11.46 12.95 -19.43
CA PHE A 119 -10.52 12.60 -18.37
C PHE A 119 -9.19 13.28 -18.55
N GLY A 120 -8.54 13.63 -17.45
CA GLY A 120 -7.10 13.71 -17.42
C GLY A 120 -6.52 12.30 -17.34
N LEU A 121 -5.38 12.10 -17.97
CA LEU A 121 -4.64 10.85 -17.91
C LEU A 121 -3.31 11.10 -17.23
N ARG A 122 -3.00 10.32 -16.20
CA ARG A 122 -1.67 10.33 -15.60
C ARG A 122 -0.93 9.09 -16.04
N LEU A 123 0.13 9.30 -16.79
CA LEU A 123 1.07 8.29 -17.25
C LEU A 123 2.36 8.39 -16.40
N PHE A 124 2.94 7.26 -16.09
CA PHE A 124 4.18 7.18 -15.29
C PHE A 124 4.92 5.88 -15.57
N PRO A 125 6.24 5.86 -15.42
CA PRO A 125 7.03 4.65 -15.56
C PRO A 125 6.67 3.65 -14.44
N VAL A 126 6.63 2.36 -14.81
CA VAL A 126 6.43 1.25 -13.87
C VAL A 126 7.48 0.19 -14.13
N TRP A 127 8.26 -0.15 -13.13
CA TRP A 127 9.17 -1.27 -13.17
C TRP A 127 8.44 -2.55 -12.77
N HIS A 128 8.61 -3.61 -13.56
CA HIS A 128 8.00 -4.91 -13.31
C HIS A 128 9.06 -5.91 -12.86
N VAL A 129 8.98 -6.35 -11.61
CA VAL A 129 9.87 -7.39 -11.07
C VAL A 129 9.32 -8.80 -11.25
N GLY A 130 8.10 -8.93 -11.75
CA GLY A 130 7.43 -10.22 -11.90
C GLY A 130 6.90 -10.80 -10.59
N THR A 131 5.60 -11.09 -10.58
CA THR A 131 4.94 -11.71 -9.42
C THR A 131 5.56 -13.06 -9.08
N ASP A 132 5.97 -13.80 -10.10
CA ASP A 132 6.53 -15.17 -9.97
C ASP A 132 7.89 -15.17 -9.24
N TYR A 133 8.62 -14.05 -9.27
CA TYR A 133 9.93 -13.92 -8.64
C TYR A 133 9.90 -13.35 -7.22
N LEU A 134 8.76 -12.80 -6.76
CA LEU A 134 8.68 -12.10 -5.49
C LEU A 134 9.10 -12.98 -4.30
N SER A 135 8.70 -14.26 -4.29
CA SER A 135 9.10 -15.20 -3.23
C SER A 135 10.62 -15.41 -3.19
N GLU A 136 11.27 -15.49 -4.34
CA GLU A 136 12.73 -15.69 -4.44
C GLU A 136 13.47 -14.40 -4.08
N ILE A 137 12.99 -13.26 -4.55
CA ILE A 137 13.49 -11.94 -4.12
C ILE A 137 13.45 -11.82 -2.59
N ALA A 138 12.31 -12.20 -1.98
CA ALA A 138 12.15 -12.13 -0.53
C ALA A 138 13.17 -13.01 0.20
N LYS A 139 13.41 -14.26 -0.27
CA LYS A 139 14.38 -15.17 0.32
C LYS A 139 15.82 -14.64 0.21
N ASN A 140 16.22 -14.20 -0.99
CA ASN A 140 17.56 -13.67 -1.23
C ASN A 140 17.83 -12.42 -0.37
N TRP A 141 16.83 -11.56 -0.21
CA TRP A 141 16.97 -10.35 0.59
C TRP A 141 17.01 -10.66 2.10
N TYR A 142 16.17 -11.57 2.55
CA TYR A 142 16.18 -12.05 3.94
C TYR A 142 17.54 -12.66 4.32
N ASP A 143 18.05 -13.59 3.51
CA ASP A 143 19.35 -14.24 3.72
C ASP A 143 20.49 -13.21 3.77
N TYR A 144 20.42 -12.19 2.93
CA TYR A 144 21.36 -11.08 2.97
C TYR A 144 21.32 -10.36 4.33
N LEU A 145 20.16 -9.96 4.82
CA LEU A 145 20.05 -9.25 6.10
C LEU A 145 20.49 -10.13 7.28
N VAL A 146 20.12 -11.41 7.27
CA VAL A 146 20.58 -12.38 8.27
C VAL A 146 22.11 -12.50 8.24
N SER A 147 22.71 -12.57 7.06
CA SER A 147 24.18 -12.64 6.90
C SER A 147 24.92 -11.41 7.43
N LYS A 148 24.21 -10.26 7.51
CA LYS A 148 24.70 -9.01 8.11
C LYS A 148 24.48 -8.92 9.63
N GLY A 149 23.86 -9.93 10.24
CA GLY A 149 23.61 -10.02 11.67
C GLY A 149 22.30 -9.39 12.15
N VAL A 150 21.42 -8.95 11.25
CA VAL A 150 20.10 -8.39 11.63
C VAL A 150 19.29 -9.45 12.36
N GLN A 151 18.71 -9.07 13.50
CA GLN A 151 17.90 -9.93 14.35
C GLN A 151 16.43 -9.85 13.95
N PHE A 152 15.74 -11.00 13.90
CA PHE A 152 14.32 -11.06 13.56
C PHE A 152 13.52 -11.78 14.65
N HIS A 153 12.36 -11.22 14.99
CA HIS A 153 11.31 -11.89 15.75
C HIS A 153 10.10 -12.07 14.83
N TRP A 154 9.85 -13.31 14.46
CA TRP A 154 8.72 -13.72 13.62
C TRP A 154 7.55 -14.20 14.46
N GLU A 155 6.33 -14.14 13.91
CA GLU A 155 5.09 -14.50 14.60
C GLU A 155 5.02 -13.78 15.98
N ALA A 156 5.49 -12.53 16.01
CA ALA A 156 5.69 -11.71 17.19
C ALA A 156 4.91 -10.38 17.00
N LYS A 157 3.80 -10.25 17.72
CA LYS A 157 2.92 -9.09 17.61
C LYS A 157 3.30 -8.01 18.63
N VAL A 158 3.64 -6.82 18.14
CA VAL A 158 3.75 -5.65 19.01
C VAL A 158 2.35 -5.26 19.50
N THR A 159 2.17 -5.21 20.82
CA THR A 159 0.90 -4.94 21.47
C THR A 159 0.83 -3.56 22.13
N SER A 160 1.98 -3.00 22.51
CA SER A 160 2.10 -1.66 23.07
C SER A 160 3.51 -1.11 22.87
N ILE A 161 3.62 0.21 22.84
CA ILE A 161 4.91 0.92 22.77
C ILE A 161 4.89 2.04 23.80
N LEU A 162 5.87 2.08 24.67
CA LEU A 162 6.06 3.16 25.63
C LEU A 162 7.16 4.12 25.11
N PHE A 163 6.77 5.17 24.39
CA PHE A 163 7.71 6.14 23.81
C PHE A 163 8.60 6.78 24.87
N ASN A 164 8.02 7.14 26.01
CA ASN A 164 8.75 7.78 27.12
C ASN A 164 9.78 6.87 27.82
N LYS A 165 9.66 5.55 27.63
CA LYS A 165 10.56 4.56 28.22
C LYS A 165 11.44 3.86 27.19
N ASN A 166 11.18 4.10 25.89
CA ASN A 166 11.85 3.44 24.79
C ASN A 166 11.72 1.90 24.85
N ILE A 167 10.50 1.41 25.10
CA ILE A 167 10.20 -0.02 25.24
C ILE A 167 9.05 -0.39 24.31
N VAL A 168 9.22 -1.51 23.62
CA VAL A 168 8.19 -2.20 22.81
C VAL A 168 7.76 -3.46 23.56
N PHE A 169 6.46 -3.63 23.79
CA PHE A 169 5.89 -4.87 24.33
C PHE A 169 5.45 -5.77 23.18
N VAL A 170 5.88 -7.01 23.25
CA VAL A 170 5.73 -7.99 22.18
C VAL A 170 5.05 -9.23 22.73
N LYS A 171 4.01 -9.69 22.03
CA LYS A 171 3.35 -10.97 22.27
C LYS A 171 3.83 -11.99 21.26
N GLU A 172 4.39 -13.11 21.75
CA GLU A 172 4.73 -14.26 20.93
C GLU A 172 3.44 -14.95 20.45
N LEU A 173 3.36 -15.29 19.17
CA LEU A 173 2.22 -15.98 18.57
C LEU A 173 2.54 -17.45 18.23
N ASN A 174 3.83 -17.81 18.14
CA ASN A 174 4.25 -19.16 17.82
C ASN A 174 4.19 -20.07 19.05
N GLN A 175 3.31 -21.07 19.01
CA GLN A 175 3.06 -21.96 20.13
C GLN A 175 4.30 -22.78 20.56
N GLU A 176 5.12 -23.25 19.61
CA GLU A 176 6.34 -23.97 19.93
C GLU A 176 7.36 -23.09 20.68
N THR A 177 7.42 -21.83 20.31
CA THR A 177 8.28 -20.84 20.98
C THR A 177 7.78 -20.57 22.40
N ILE A 178 6.46 -20.39 22.57
CA ILE A 178 5.81 -20.19 23.89
C ILE A 178 6.08 -21.39 24.79
N GLU A 179 5.91 -22.63 24.29
CA GLU A 179 6.17 -23.85 25.07
C GLU A 179 7.64 -23.98 25.51
N LYS A 180 8.57 -23.57 24.65
CA LYS A 180 10.00 -23.62 24.98
C LYS A 180 10.45 -22.54 25.96
N GLN A 181 9.88 -21.33 25.85
CA GLN A 181 10.27 -20.17 26.65
C GLN A 181 9.50 -20.09 27.98
N GLY A 182 8.30 -20.66 28.04
CA GLY A 182 7.45 -20.64 29.24
C GLY A 182 6.66 -19.35 29.46
N PHE A 183 6.77 -18.35 28.53
CA PHE A 183 6.01 -17.10 28.60
C PHE A 183 5.76 -16.57 27.18
N PRO A 184 4.55 -16.00 26.92
CA PRO A 184 4.18 -15.49 25.60
C PRO A 184 4.62 -14.04 25.36
N ASP A 185 4.93 -13.27 26.38
CA ASP A 185 5.17 -11.84 26.29
C ASP A 185 6.61 -11.48 26.68
N PHE A 186 7.22 -10.57 25.94
CA PHE A 186 8.55 -10.04 26.22
C PHE A 186 8.67 -8.55 25.86
N GLU A 187 9.73 -7.93 26.34
CA GLU A 187 10.02 -6.52 26.12
C GLU A 187 11.29 -6.34 25.28
N VAL A 188 11.26 -5.36 24.37
CA VAL A 188 12.42 -4.95 23.59
C VAL A 188 12.69 -3.46 23.81
N SER A 189 13.86 -3.13 24.37
CA SER A 189 14.27 -1.73 24.50
C SER A 189 14.91 -1.22 23.20
N TYR A 190 14.81 0.05 22.91
CA TYR A 190 15.39 0.71 21.75
C TYR A 190 16.04 2.05 22.07
N ASN A 191 16.95 2.50 21.22
CA ASN A 191 17.39 3.89 21.15
C ASN A 191 16.63 4.64 20.07
N GLU A 192 16.36 3.98 18.93
CA GLU A 192 15.58 4.50 17.81
C GLU A 192 14.54 3.46 17.40
N LEU A 193 13.34 3.92 17.09
CA LEU A 193 12.22 3.09 16.67
C LEU A 193 11.77 3.47 15.27
N ILE A 194 11.78 2.52 14.34
CA ILE A 194 11.18 2.66 13.03
C ILE A 194 9.83 1.94 13.04
N PHE A 195 8.75 2.70 13.06
CA PHE A 195 7.38 2.18 13.08
C PHE A 195 6.90 2.02 11.63
N ALA A 196 7.07 0.81 11.11
CA ALA A 196 6.89 0.45 9.70
C ALA A 196 5.71 -0.52 9.49
N VAL A 197 4.65 -0.38 10.28
CA VAL A 197 3.45 -1.21 10.17
C VAL A 197 2.75 -0.94 8.85
N GLY A 198 2.39 -2.02 8.15
CA GLY A 198 1.64 -1.94 6.91
C GLY A 198 0.13 -1.72 7.13
N LYS A 199 -0.66 -1.95 6.08
CA LYS A 199 -2.12 -1.80 6.09
C LYS A 199 -2.79 -2.52 7.28
N SER A 200 -2.28 -3.70 7.66
CA SER A 200 -2.79 -4.50 8.79
C SER A 200 -2.54 -3.87 10.18
N GLY A 201 -1.68 -2.87 10.28
CA GLY A 201 -1.35 -2.19 11.53
C GLY A 201 -1.86 -0.75 11.63
N ILE A 202 -2.73 -0.30 10.74
CA ILE A 202 -3.25 1.08 10.72
C ILE A 202 -4.05 1.39 11.99
N ASP A 203 -4.87 0.46 12.47
CA ASP A 203 -5.60 0.59 13.72
C ASP A 203 -4.67 0.76 14.92
N PHE A 204 -3.57 0.01 14.95
CA PHE A 204 -2.55 0.16 16.00
C PHE A 204 -1.82 1.52 15.89
N ALA A 205 -1.52 1.98 14.68
CA ALA A 205 -0.97 3.31 14.46
C ALA A 205 -1.92 4.41 15.00
N GLN A 206 -3.21 4.30 14.73
CA GLN A 206 -4.22 5.23 15.23
C GLN A 206 -4.34 5.18 16.75
N GLN A 207 -4.36 3.99 17.36
CA GLN A 207 -4.36 3.83 18.83
C GLN A 207 -3.16 4.52 19.49
N LEU A 208 -1.97 4.42 18.88
CA LEU A 208 -0.78 5.13 19.38
C LEU A 208 -0.94 6.65 19.24
N GLN A 209 -1.42 7.13 18.08
CA GLN A 209 -1.67 8.56 17.86
C GLN A 209 -2.63 9.12 18.93
N ASP A 210 -3.74 8.43 19.19
CA ASP A 210 -4.74 8.83 20.19
C ASP A 210 -4.16 8.79 21.61
N SER A 211 -3.45 7.70 21.96
CA SER A 211 -2.88 7.51 23.31
C SER A 211 -1.83 8.55 23.65
N TYR A 212 -1.02 8.95 22.68
CA TYR A 212 0.02 9.97 22.84
C TYR A 212 -0.43 11.36 22.45
N LYS A 213 -1.69 11.51 21.97
CA LYS A 213 -2.26 12.78 21.51
C LYS A 213 -1.37 13.46 20.48
N LEU A 214 -0.84 12.66 19.53
CA LEU A 214 0.03 13.17 18.51
C LEU A 214 -0.72 14.19 17.64
N GLU A 215 -0.07 15.28 17.28
CA GLU A 215 -0.61 16.22 16.33
C GLU A 215 -0.66 15.55 14.93
N THR A 216 -1.81 15.62 14.26
CA THR A 216 -2.04 14.91 13.00
C THR A 216 -2.69 15.80 11.95
N GLU A 217 -2.42 15.52 10.67
CA GLU A 217 -3.17 16.07 9.55
C GLU A 217 -4.34 15.13 9.19
N PRO A 218 -5.58 15.66 9.01
CA PRO A 218 -6.71 14.86 8.61
C PRO A 218 -6.51 14.32 7.17
N LYS A 219 -7.01 13.12 6.91
CA LYS A 219 -7.01 12.51 5.58
C LYS A 219 -8.37 12.62 4.91
N SER A 220 -8.37 12.50 3.59
CA SER A 220 -9.59 12.38 2.80
C SER A 220 -10.16 10.97 2.90
N VAL A 221 -11.49 10.85 2.77
CA VAL A 221 -12.13 9.56 2.49
C VAL A 221 -11.72 9.09 1.09
N GLN A 222 -11.39 7.81 0.95
CA GLN A 222 -11.14 7.19 -0.35
C GLN A 222 -11.99 5.92 -0.47
N ILE A 223 -13.12 6.04 -1.15
CA ILE A 223 -14.11 4.97 -1.35
C ILE A 223 -14.59 4.93 -2.79
N GLY A 224 -14.99 3.77 -3.25
CA GLY A 224 -15.51 3.58 -4.60
C GLY A 224 -15.83 2.13 -4.91
N VAL A 225 -15.48 1.68 -6.10
CA VAL A 225 -15.84 0.37 -6.64
C VAL A 225 -14.67 -0.28 -7.37
N ARG A 226 -14.65 -1.61 -7.44
CA ARG A 226 -13.81 -2.37 -8.36
C ARG A 226 -14.57 -2.59 -9.66
N PHE A 227 -14.18 -1.88 -10.70
CA PHE A 227 -14.73 -2.00 -12.04
C PHE A 227 -14.08 -3.15 -12.79
N GLU A 228 -14.88 -3.87 -13.59
CA GLU A 228 -14.43 -4.98 -14.42
C GLU A 228 -15.12 -4.97 -15.79
N ALA A 229 -14.37 -5.23 -16.85
CA ALA A 229 -14.90 -5.42 -18.20
C ALA A 229 -13.94 -6.23 -19.07
N PRO A 230 -14.36 -6.75 -20.24
CA PRO A 230 -13.45 -7.33 -21.22
C PRO A 230 -12.36 -6.36 -21.66
N GLN A 231 -11.11 -6.80 -21.64
CA GLN A 231 -9.94 -5.99 -21.97
C GLN A 231 -10.03 -5.31 -23.34
N LYS A 232 -10.64 -5.98 -24.33
CA LYS A 232 -10.81 -5.47 -25.70
C LYS A 232 -11.37 -4.04 -25.77
N HIS A 233 -12.19 -3.62 -24.78
CA HIS A 233 -12.77 -2.28 -24.74
C HIS A 233 -11.73 -1.21 -24.40
N PHE A 234 -10.68 -1.57 -23.68
CA PHE A 234 -9.63 -0.67 -23.20
C PHE A 234 -8.29 -0.86 -23.92
N GLN A 235 -8.24 -1.72 -24.97
CA GLN A 235 -6.97 -2.12 -25.60
C GLN A 235 -6.14 -0.93 -26.04
N LYS A 236 -6.74 0.08 -26.67
CA LYS A 236 -6.05 1.31 -27.10
C LYS A 236 -5.34 2.05 -25.96
N LEU A 237 -5.89 1.99 -24.74
CA LEU A 237 -5.30 2.64 -23.57
C LEU A 237 -4.24 1.74 -22.93
N ILE A 238 -4.48 0.43 -22.91
CA ILE A 238 -3.55 -0.56 -22.38
C ILE A 238 -2.26 -0.61 -23.20
N ASP A 239 -2.36 -0.45 -24.53
CA ASP A 239 -1.21 -0.38 -25.44
C ASP A 239 -0.33 0.85 -25.16
N ILE A 240 -0.92 1.92 -24.60
CA ILE A 240 -0.19 3.14 -24.21
C ILE A 240 0.44 2.99 -22.83
N SER A 241 -0.31 2.43 -21.87
CA SER A 241 0.14 2.25 -20.50
C SER A 241 -0.55 1.05 -19.85
N TYR A 242 0.24 0.13 -19.29
CA TYR A 242 -0.28 -1.03 -18.57
C TYR A 242 -1.13 -0.64 -17.35
N ASP A 243 -0.67 0.33 -16.56
CA ASP A 243 -1.37 0.83 -15.38
C ASP A 243 -1.73 2.31 -15.55
N PHE A 244 -2.78 2.56 -16.30
CA PHE A 244 -3.27 3.91 -16.56
C PHE A 244 -4.05 4.47 -15.36
N LYS A 245 -4.01 5.80 -15.17
CA LYS A 245 -4.78 6.52 -14.17
C LYS A 245 -5.65 7.56 -14.89
N LEU A 246 -6.89 7.18 -15.19
CA LEU A 246 -7.91 8.14 -15.58
C LEU A 246 -8.31 8.95 -14.35
N TYR A 247 -8.39 10.25 -14.45
CA TYR A 247 -8.90 11.06 -13.35
C TYR A 247 -9.85 12.13 -13.82
N ARG A 248 -10.83 12.46 -12.98
CA ARG A 248 -11.81 13.52 -13.18
C ARG A 248 -11.99 14.32 -11.90
N LYS A 249 -12.00 15.64 -12.04
CA LYS A 249 -12.35 16.57 -10.95
C LYS A 249 -13.74 17.14 -11.24
N PHE A 250 -14.53 17.27 -10.20
CA PHE A 250 -15.83 17.90 -10.23
C PHE A 250 -15.76 19.27 -9.54
N ASP A 251 -16.63 20.19 -9.93
CA ASP A 251 -16.67 21.56 -9.37
C ASP A 251 -16.98 21.59 -7.87
N THR A 252 -17.56 20.51 -7.34
CA THR A 252 -17.84 20.30 -5.92
C THR A 252 -16.60 20.02 -5.06
N GLY A 253 -15.43 19.88 -5.69
CA GLY A 253 -14.18 19.49 -5.01
C GLY A 253 -13.97 18.00 -4.85
N VAL A 254 -14.96 17.18 -5.25
CA VAL A 254 -14.83 15.73 -5.36
C VAL A 254 -13.95 15.40 -6.56
N SER A 255 -13.05 14.43 -6.39
CA SER A 255 -12.26 13.89 -7.49
C SER A 255 -12.31 12.37 -7.53
N LEU A 256 -12.39 11.82 -8.74
CA LEU A 256 -12.30 10.38 -8.98
C LEU A 256 -11.07 10.04 -9.80
N ARG A 257 -10.56 8.85 -9.55
CA ARG A 257 -9.48 8.28 -10.37
C ARG A 257 -9.61 6.77 -10.49
N SER A 258 -9.16 6.23 -11.63
CA SER A 258 -8.86 4.81 -11.71
C SER A 258 -7.52 4.52 -11.01
N PHE A 259 -7.36 3.30 -10.51
CA PHE A 259 -6.10 2.86 -9.91
C PHE A 259 -5.99 1.34 -9.90
N CYS A 260 -4.76 0.83 -9.73
CA CYS A 260 -4.46 -0.60 -9.66
C CYS A 260 -5.09 -1.38 -10.81
N THR A 261 -4.75 -0.98 -12.05
CA THR A 261 -5.23 -1.64 -13.25
C THR A 261 -4.57 -3.00 -13.41
N ASN A 262 -5.38 -4.01 -13.66
CA ASN A 262 -4.95 -5.37 -13.96
C ASN A 262 -5.52 -5.76 -15.33
N ASN A 263 -4.69 -6.37 -16.18
CA ASN A 263 -5.03 -6.66 -17.57
C ASN A 263 -4.79 -8.12 -17.89
N ASN A 264 -5.54 -8.64 -18.84
CA ASN A 264 -5.41 -9.93 -19.51
C ASN A 264 -5.67 -11.16 -18.64
N ALA A 265 -4.97 -11.33 -17.54
CA ALA A 265 -5.22 -12.33 -16.48
C ALA A 265 -5.71 -11.62 -15.22
N ALA A 266 -6.73 -10.78 -15.37
CA ALA A 266 -7.23 -9.89 -14.33
C ALA A 266 -8.34 -10.55 -13.52
N TYR A 267 -8.16 -10.63 -12.21
CA TYR A 267 -9.09 -11.23 -11.27
C TYR A 267 -9.47 -10.27 -10.17
N VAL A 268 -10.68 -10.41 -9.67
CA VAL A 268 -11.15 -9.68 -8.49
C VAL A 268 -10.90 -10.52 -7.24
N ALA A 269 -10.29 -9.91 -6.24
CA ALA A 269 -10.05 -10.50 -4.94
C ALA A 269 -10.97 -9.89 -3.89
N VAL A 270 -11.45 -10.72 -2.98
CA VAL A 270 -12.14 -10.29 -1.76
C VAL A 270 -11.09 -10.05 -0.68
N GLU A 271 -11.16 -8.89 -0.03
CA GLU A 271 -10.31 -8.54 1.11
C GLU A 271 -11.20 -8.31 2.34
N GLU A 272 -10.81 -8.90 3.45
CA GLU A 272 -11.41 -8.60 4.74
C GLU A 272 -10.46 -7.73 5.56
N THR A 273 -10.95 -6.58 5.99
CA THR A 273 -10.18 -5.65 6.82
C THR A 273 -11.10 -5.06 7.87
N TYR A 274 -10.75 -5.20 9.15
CA TYR A 274 -11.58 -4.75 10.30
C TYR A 274 -12.96 -5.41 10.39
N GLY A 275 -13.14 -6.62 9.83
CA GLY A 275 -14.43 -7.28 9.69
C GLY A 275 -15.31 -6.73 8.55
N ASP A 276 -14.78 -5.81 7.75
CA ASP A 276 -15.44 -5.28 6.57
C ASP A 276 -14.92 -6.03 5.33
N VAL A 277 -15.84 -6.44 4.46
CA VAL A 277 -15.52 -7.03 3.16
C VAL A 277 -15.37 -5.94 2.11
N THR A 278 -14.26 -5.92 1.43
CA THR A 278 -13.95 -5.00 0.34
C THR A 278 -13.39 -5.76 -0.86
N TYR A 279 -13.30 -5.10 -2.00
CA TYR A 279 -12.80 -5.71 -3.22
C TYR A 279 -11.50 -5.06 -3.68
N ASN A 280 -10.61 -5.89 -4.23
CA ASN A 280 -9.37 -5.46 -4.85
C ASN A 280 -9.15 -6.25 -6.14
N GLY A 281 -8.07 -5.97 -6.87
CA GLY A 281 -7.72 -6.69 -8.09
C GLY A 281 -6.29 -7.20 -8.07
N HIS A 282 -6.07 -8.32 -8.76
CA HIS A 282 -4.74 -8.84 -9.03
C HIS A 282 -4.64 -9.38 -10.46
N ALA A 283 -3.41 -9.51 -10.95
CA ALA A 283 -3.13 -10.11 -12.23
C ALA A 283 -2.16 -11.29 -12.06
N LYS A 284 -2.43 -12.40 -12.75
CA LYS A 284 -1.52 -13.53 -12.86
C LYS A 284 -0.67 -13.40 -14.12
N LYS A 285 0.56 -13.94 -14.10
CA LYS A 285 1.45 -13.93 -15.28
C LYS A 285 1.43 -15.21 -16.07
N ASP A 286 1.23 -16.37 -15.42
CA ASP A 286 1.17 -17.66 -16.09
C ASP A 286 0.06 -17.65 -17.17
N PRO A 287 0.37 -17.99 -18.44
CA PRO A 287 -0.59 -17.98 -19.54
C PRO A 287 -1.87 -18.80 -19.31
N LYS A 288 -1.84 -19.80 -18.44
CA LYS A 288 -3.04 -20.59 -18.09
C LYS A 288 -4.15 -19.77 -17.40
N TYR A 289 -3.80 -18.60 -16.85
CA TYR A 289 -4.75 -17.70 -16.17
C TYR A 289 -5.30 -16.60 -17.08
N LEU A 290 -4.95 -16.58 -18.35
CA LEU A 290 -5.48 -15.59 -19.29
C LEU A 290 -7.01 -15.69 -19.38
N ASN A 291 -7.70 -14.60 -19.08
CA ASN A 291 -9.17 -14.54 -19.10
C ASN A 291 -9.70 -13.41 -20.01
N GLY A 292 -8.82 -12.61 -20.61
CA GLY A 292 -9.18 -11.51 -21.49
C GLY A 292 -9.94 -10.39 -20.79
N MET A 293 -9.85 -10.31 -19.48
CA MET A 293 -10.50 -9.30 -18.65
C MET A 293 -9.52 -8.19 -18.27
N THR A 294 -10.06 -7.04 -17.95
CA THR A 294 -9.37 -5.98 -17.23
C THR A 294 -10.22 -5.54 -16.03
N ASN A 295 -9.59 -5.22 -14.92
CA ASN A 295 -10.25 -4.58 -13.80
C ASN A 295 -9.37 -3.46 -13.22
N PHE A 296 -10.02 -2.47 -12.64
CA PHE A 296 -9.37 -1.38 -11.90
C PHE A 296 -10.34 -0.81 -10.86
N GLY A 297 -9.80 -0.23 -9.80
CA GLY A 297 -10.62 0.52 -8.87
C GLY A 297 -11.01 1.87 -9.47
N ILE A 298 -12.25 2.29 -9.28
CA ILE A 298 -12.69 3.68 -9.45
C ILE A 298 -12.88 4.22 -8.04
N ILE A 299 -11.94 5.05 -7.59
CA ILE A 299 -11.96 5.56 -6.23
C ILE A 299 -12.20 7.06 -6.22
N MET A 300 -13.11 7.45 -5.36
CA MET A 300 -13.46 8.81 -5.08
C MET A 300 -12.68 9.33 -3.89
N GLU A 301 -12.15 10.53 -3.99
CA GLU A 301 -11.54 11.26 -2.88
C GLU A 301 -12.50 12.35 -2.41
N ILE A 302 -12.94 12.24 -1.13
CA ILE A 302 -13.81 13.19 -0.46
C ILE A 302 -13.03 13.88 0.64
N LYS A 303 -12.93 15.20 0.57
CA LYS A 303 -12.23 16.04 1.55
C LYS A 303 -13.21 16.60 2.58
N ASN A 304 -12.65 17.13 3.69
CA ASN A 304 -13.41 17.82 4.74
C ASN A 304 -14.45 16.96 5.47
N ILE A 305 -14.19 15.67 5.57
CA ILE A 305 -14.92 14.76 6.47
C ILE A 305 -14.20 14.78 7.82
N GLU A 306 -14.92 15.03 8.90
CA GLU A 306 -14.37 15.18 10.25
C GLU A 306 -13.63 13.92 10.72
N ASP A 307 -14.25 12.75 10.55
CA ASP A 307 -13.63 11.45 10.80
C ASP A 307 -13.72 10.57 9.55
N PRO A 308 -12.71 10.59 8.67
CA PRO A 308 -12.70 9.82 7.43
C PRO A 308 -12.79 8.31 7.65
N PHE A 309 -12.20 7.80 8.73
CA PHE A 309 -12.20 6.37 9.02
C PHE A 309 -13.58 5.89 9.46
N ALA A 310 -14.18 6.54 10.46
CA ALA A 310 -15.51 6.20 10.94
C ALA A 310 -16.57 6.36 9.83
N TRP A 311 -16.48 7.44 9.04
CA TRP A 311 -17.37 7.66 7.91
C TRP A 311 -17.27 6.53 6.88
N SER A 312 -16.03 6.14 6.50
CA SER A 312 -15.80 5.06 5.54
C SER A 312 -16.36 3.73 6.05
N ARG A 313 -16.15 3.41 7.33
CA ARG A 313 -16.69 2.20 7.96
C ARG A 313 -18.21 2.17 7.97
N LYS A 314 -18.83 3.31 8.29
CA LYS A 314 -20.30 3.43 8.25
C LYS A 314 -20.83 3.10 6.86
N VAL A 315 -20.29 3.74 5.81
CA VAL A 315 -20.73 3.51 4.43
C VAL A 315 -20.48 2.07 3.99
N VAL A 316 -19.30 1.50 4.31
CA VAL A 316 -19.01 0.10 3.99
C VAL A 316 -20.01 -0.85 4.64
N ASN A 317 -20.36 -0.64 5.90
CA ASN A 317 -21.36 -1.45 6.61
C ASN A 317 -22.76 -1.36 5.96
N GLU A 318 -23.13 -0.20 5.46
CA GLU A 318 -24.39 -0.02 4.73
C GLU A 318 -24.41 -0.68 3.33
N LEU A 319 -23.22 -0.93 2.76
CA LEU A 319 -23.01 -1.57 1.45
C LEU A 319 -22.72 -3.07 1.53
N GLN A 320 -22.81 -3.68 2.72
CA GLN A 320 -22.64 -5.10 2.95
C GLN A 320 -23.94 -5.73 3.45
N TYR A 321 -24.16 -6.97 3.06
CA TYR A 321 -25.23 -7.78 3.59
C TYR A 321 -24.67 -9.15 4.04
N ALA A 322 -24.93 -9.50 5.30
CA ALA A 322 -24.42 -10.73 5.90
C ALA A 322 -22.90 -10.94 5.74
N GLY A 323 -22.12 -9.83 5.86
CA GLY A 323 -20.66 -9.89 5.71
C GLY A 323 -20.19 -10.12 4.26
N THR A 324 -21.02 -9.80 3.27
CA THR A 324 -20.68 -9.94 1.85
C THR A 324 -20.97 -8.64 1.12
N GLY A 325 -20.06 -8.18 0.28
CA GLY A 325 -20.25 -6.99 -0.55
C GLY A 325 -21.17 -7.25 -1.75
N LEU A 326 -21.40 -6.22 -2.53
CA LEU A 326 -22.37 -6.21 -3.63
C LEU A 326 -21.68 -6.34 -5.00
N TYR A 327 -22.40 -6.87 -5.97
CA TYR A 327 -22.05 -6.83 -7.39
C TYR A 327 -23.22 -6.32 -8.21
N TYR A 328 -22.94 -5.34 -9.07
CA TYR A 328 -23.90 -4.82 -10.05
C TYR A 328 -23.32 -4.87 -11.46
N SER A 329 -24.16 -5.23 -12.42
CA SER A 329 -23.85 -5.13 -13.85
C SER A 329 -25.15 -5.04 -14.66
N PRO A 330 -25.18 -4.24 -15.73
CA PRO A 330 -26.29 -4.25 -16.67
C PRO A 330 -26.48 -5.58 -17.41
N SER A 331 -25.38 -6.31 -17.68
CA SER A 331 -25.45 -7.48 -18.57
C SER A 331 -24.64 -8.70 -18.12
N ARG A 332 -23.76 -8.56 -17.10
CA ARG A 332 -22.81 -9.60 -16.70
C ARG A 332 -23.18 -10.27 -15.38
N LYS A 333 -22.65 -11.45 -15.16
CA LYS A 333 -22.62 -12.11 -13.85
C LYS A 333 -21.26 -11.89 -13.18
N PRO A 334 -21.17 -12.00 -11.85
CA PRO A 334 -19.90 -11.97 -11.14
C PRO A 334 -18.89 -12.95 -11.74
N SER A 335 -17.65 -12.51 -11.87
CA SER A 335 -16.53 -13.30 -12.36
C SER A 335 -16.12 -14.40 -11.37
N THR A 336 -15.21 -15.26 -11.79
CA THR A 336 -14.54 -16.23 -10.92
C THR A 336 -13.21 -15.71 -10.45
N THR A 337 -12.73 -16.23 -9.32
CA THR A 337 -11.36 -16.02 -8.83
C THR A 337 -10.35 -16.78 -9.71
N SER A 338 -9.06 -16.58 -9.46
CA SER A 338 -8.00 -17.32 -10.13
C SER A 338 -8.04 -18.83 -9.86
N GLU A 339 -8.70 -19.25 -8.79
CA GLU A 339 -8.92 -20.65 -8.38
C GLU A 339 -10.18 -21.25 -9.03
N GLY A 340 -10.95 -20.44 -9.80
CA GLY A 340 -12.15 -20.87 -10.50
C GLY A 340 -13.44 -20.80 -9.66
N GLU A 341 -13.35 -20.29 -8.43
CA GLU A 341 -14.51 -20.08 -7.57
C GLU A 341 -15.21 -18.76 -7.93
N LYS A 342 -16.53 -18.69 -7.76
CA LYS A 342 -17.27 -17.45 -7.94
C LYS A 342 -16.80 -16.41 -6.90
N VAL A 343 -16.51 -15.18 -7.34
CA VAL A 343 -16.19 -14.08 -6.43
C VAL A 343 -17.36 -13.88 -5.46
N SER A 344 -17.08 -13.98 -4.17
CA SER A 344 -18.11 -13.85 -3.11
C SER A 344 -18.70 -12.44 -3.17
N SER A 345 -19.96 -12.35 -3.63
CA SER A 345 -20.69 -11.09 -3.77
C SER A 345 -22.18 -11.37 -3.93
N ILE A 346 -23.01 -10.43 -3.47
CA ILE A 346 -24.45 -10.45 -3.69
C ILE A 346 -24.75 -9.68 -4.96
N GLN A 347 -25.27 -10.36 -5.97
CA GLN A 347 -25.71 -9.69 -7.20
C GLN A 347 -27.00 -8.93 -6.92
N ILE A 348 -27.02 -7.65 -7.28
CA ILE A 348 -28.17 -6.75 -7.17
C ILE A 348 -28.69 -6.37 -8.56
N ASP A 349 -29.99 -6.25 -8.68
CA ASP A 349 -30.67 -5.94 -9.96
C ASP A 349 -30.81 -4.43 -10.20
N ASN A 350 -30.67 -3.62 -9.16
CA ASN A 350 -30.69 -2.17 -9.22
C ASN A 350 -29.70 -1.56 -8.21
N LEU A 351 -29.50 -0.25 -8.30
CA LEU A 351 -28.51 0.49 -7.51
C LEU A 351 -29.12 1.22 -6.29
N ASP A 352 -30.36 0.91 -5.91
CA ASP A 352 -31.04 1.67 -4.84
C ASP A 352 -30.34 1.53 -3.49
N ILE A 353 -29.88 0.31 -3.15
CA ILE A 353 -29.11 0.09 -1.92
C ILE A 353 -27.78 0.85 -1.94
N VAL A 354 -27.13 0.96 -3.11
CA VAL A 354 -25.86 1.67 -3.26
C VAL A 354 -26.08 3.19 -3.15
N ARG A 355 -27.13 3.70 -3.78
CA ARG A 355 -27.53 5.11 -3.66
C ARG A 355 -27.93 5.47 -2.23
N HIS A 356 -28.56 4.53 -1.50
CA HIS A 356 -28.85 4.74 -0.10
C HIS A 356 -27.60 4.85 0.75
N GLY A 357 -26.63 3.91 0.62
CA GLY A 357 -25.41 3.88 1.41
C GLY A 357 -24.41 4.98 1.06
N MET A 358 -24.23 5.28 -0.22
CA MET A 358 -23.28 6.31 -0.68
C MET A 358 -23.92 7.71 -0.84
N GLY A 359 -25.25 7.81 -0.84
CA GLY A 359 -25.96 9.08 -1.05
C GLY A 359 -25.61 9.71 -2.41
N GLU A 360 -25.48 11.04 -2.42
CA GLU A 360 -25.12 11.80 -3.63
C GLU A 360 -23.77 11.43 -4.25
N TYR A 361 -22.85 10.85 -3.45
CA TYR A 361 -21.52 10.47 -3.91
C TYR A 361 -21.57 9.38 -4.99
N TRP A 362 -22.60 8.54 -5.02
CA TRP A 362 -22.76 7.53 -6.07
C TRP A 362 -22.90 8.16 -7.46
N ASN A 363 -23.52 9.31 -7.59
CA ASN A 363 -23.72 9.99 -8.87
C ASN A 363 -22.40 10.29 -9.57
N TYR A 364 -21.34 10.61 -8.81
CA TYR A 364 -20.00 10.85 -9.38
C TYR A 364 -19.38 9.59 -9.99
N ILE A 365 -19.67 8.41 -9.42
CA ILE A 365 -19.21 7.12 -9.97
C ILE A 365 -20.00 6.80 -11.24
N GLU A 366 -21.30 7.00 -11.26
CA GLU A 366 -22.15 6.86 -12.47
C GLU A 366 -21.65 7.77 -13.59
N ASP A 367 -21.42 9.05 -13.31
CA ASP A 367 -20.89 10.01 -14.27
C ASP A 367 -19.52 9.59 -14.83
N PHE A 368 -18.66 9.05 -13.98
CA PHE A 368 -17.35 8.54 -14.41
C PHE A 368 -17.50 7.36 -15.37
N ILE A 369 -18.40 6.42 -15.08
CA ILE A 369 -18.70 5.27 -15.95
C ILE A 369 -19.33 5.73 -17.27
N GLU A 370 -20.26 6.69 -17.25
CA GLU A 370 -20.87 7.23 -18.47
C GLU A 370 -19.84 7.96 -19.34
N ASP A 371 -18.88 8.66 -18.75
CA ASP A 371 -17.80 9.27 -19.51
C ASP A 371 -16.84 8.21 -20.09
N MET A 372 -16.61 7.10 -19.37
CA MET A 372 -15.86 5.97 -19.93
C MET A 372 -16.58 5.38 -21.16
N LYS A 373 -17.90 5.26 -21.17
CA LYS A 373 -18.67 4.80 -22.35
C LYS A 373 -18.51 5.73 -23.54
N LYS A 374 -18.38 7.05 -23.31
CA LYS A 374 -18.13 8.02 -24.40
C LYS A 374 -16.72 7.87 -24.98
N VAL A 375 -15.72 7.63 -24.13
CA VAL A 375 -14.33 7.41 -24.56
C VAL A 375 -14.13 6.03 -25.19
N PHE A 376 -14.82 5.02 -24.66
CA PHE A 376 -14.76 3.63 -25.10
C PHE A 376 -16.14 3.12 -25.55
N PRO A 377 -16.65 3.53 -26.73
CA PRO A 377 -18.03 3.26 -27.13
C PRO A 377 -18.38 1.77 -27.24
N THR A 378 -17.37 0.91 -27.44
CA THR A 378 -17.57 -0.55 -27.48
C THR A 378 -17.91 -1.13 -26.11
N LEU A 379 -17.70 -0.39 -25.03
CA LEU A 379 -18.00 -0.82 -23.66
C LEU A 379 -19.51 -1.06 -23.46
N GLY A 380 -20.35 -0.12 -23.90
CA GLY A 380 -21.81 -0.25 -23.78
C GLY A 380 -22.22 -0.65 -22.36
N ASP A 381 -22.90 -1.79 -22.27
CA ASP A 381 -23.33 -2.41 -21.00
C ASP A 381 -22.46 -3.62 -20.60
N ASP A 382 -21.35 -3.90 -21.29
CA ASP A 382 -20.47 -5.05 -21.06
C ASP A 382 -19.45 -4.78 -19.94
N TRP A 383 -19.95 -4.43 -18.75
CA TRP A 383 -19.16 -4.13 -17.56
C TRP A 383 -19.87 -4.55 -16.27
N GLY A 384 -19.11 -4.60 -15.18
CA GLY A 384 -19.64 -4.81 -13.83
C GLY A 384 -18.81 -4.09 -12.78
N VAL A 385 -19.39 -3.92 -11.60
CA VAL A 385 -18.73 -3.32 -10.43
C VAL A 385 -18.96 -4.14 -9.18
N TYR A 386 -17.90 -4.35 -8.42
CA TYR A 386 -17.93 -4.89 -7.08
C TYR A 386 -17.85 -3.73 -6.08
N ILE A 387 -18.67 -3.74 -5.05
CA ILE A 387 -18.92 -2.64 -4.13
C ILE A 387 -18.89 -3.16 -2.69
N PRO A 388 -18.17 -2.51 -1.79
CA PRO A 388 -17.31 -1.35 -1.97
C PRO A 388 -15.85 -1.72 -2.26
N GLU A 389 -15.10 -0.78 -2.82
CA GLU A 389 -13.65 -0.72 -2.69
C GLU A 389 -13.29 0.49 -1.82
N VAL A 390 -12.49 0.30 -0.79
CA VAL A 390 -12.17 1.37 0.17
C VAL A 390 -10.68 1.35 0.54
N LYS A 391 -10.15 2.54 0.73
CA LYS A 391 -8.84 2.73 1.35
C LYS A 391 -9.04 3.34 2.72
N TYR A 392 -8.90 2.53 3.76
CA TYR A 392 -8.86 3.04 5.12
C TYR A 392 -7.54 3.79 5.33
N LEU A 393 -7.63 5.05 5.72
CA LEU A 393 -6.50 5.93 5.98
C LEU A 393 -6.62 6.45 7.41
N SER A 394 -5.57 6.25 8.21
CA SER A 394 -5.46 6.94 9.50
C SER A 394 -5.01 8.39 9.27
N PRO A 395 -5.28 9.30 10.21
CA PRO A 395 -4.65 10.61 10.22
C PRO A 395 -3.12 10.48 10.12
N GLU A 396 -2.47 11.44 9.48
CA GLU A 396 -1.02 11.45 9.31
C GLU A 396 -0.38 12.22 10.44
N PRO A 397 0.48 11.60 11.26
CA PRO A 397 1.15 12.31 12.32
C PRO A 397 2.14 13.34 11.75
N LEU A 398 2.32 14.46 12.44
CA LEU A 398 3.33 15.45 12.06
C LEU A 398 4.74 14.89 12.35
N VAL A 399 5.60 14.96 11.34
CA VAL A 399 6.96 14.45 11.38
C VAL A 399 7.96 15.48 10.87
N TYR A 400 9.21 15.35 11.30
CA TYR A 400 10.32 16.09 10.69
C TYR A 400 10.54 15.62 9.26
N SER A 401 10.71 16.54 8.35
CA SER A 401 10.94 16.22 6.93
C SER A 401 12.29 15.54 6.66
N SER A 402 13.25 15.72 7.54
CA SER A 402 14.61 15.19 7.38
C SER A 402 14.70 13.67 7.52
N ASP A 403 13.90 13.08 8.40
CA ASP A 403 14.02 11.67 8.79
C ASP A 403 12.71 11.01 9.21
N LEU A 404 11.58 11.69 9.05
CA LEU A 404 10.23 11.21 9.39
C LEU A 404 10.05 10.84 10.87
N ALA A 405 10.86 11.41 11.77
CA ALA A 405 10.67 11.30 13.19
C ALA A 405 9.46 12.11 13.66
N LEU A 406 8.71 11.60 14.64
CA LEU A 406 7.64 12.35 15.27
C LEU A 406 8.19 13.62 15.93
N ILE A 407 7.46 14.73 15.81
CA ILE A 407 7.90 16.02 16.39
C ILE A 407 8.08 15.92 17.90
N ASP A 408 7.13 15.27 18.60
CA ASP A 408 7.17 15.11 20.05
C ASP A 408 8.09 13.97 20.53
N TYR A 409 8.47 13.06 19.64
CA TYR A 409 9.28 11.88 19.95
C TYR A 409 10.34 11.68 18.86
N PRO A 410 11.45 12.46 18.86
CA PRO A 410 12.41 12.51 17.75
C PRO A 410 13.24 11.24 17.55
N ASN A 411 13.07 10.25 18.40
CA ASN A 411 13.63 8.89 18.25
C ASN A 411 12.58 7.85 17.79
N VAL A 412 11.40 8.29 17.35
CA VAL A 412 10.33 7.44 16.81
C VAL A 412 9.97 7.92 15.40
N HIS A 413 10.18 7.07 14.41
CA HIS A 413 9.98 7.38 12.99
C HIS A 413 8.78 6.61 12.46
N PHE A 414 7.80 7.30 11.87
CA PHE A 414 6.66 6.65 11.22
C PHE A 414 6.93 6.56 9.72
N VAL A 415 6.77 5.35 9.16
CA VAL A 415 7.03 5.09 7.73
C VAL A 415 6.02 4.09 7.15
N GLY A 416 5.91 4.04 5.84
CA GLY A 416 4.99 3.17 5.15
C GLY A 416 3.53 3.60 5.34
N ASP A 417 2.62 2.63 5.48
CA ASP A 417 1.20 2.92 5.68
C ASP A 417 0.92 3.76 6.93
N ALA A 418 1.73 3.66 7.97
CA ALA A 418 1.63 4.49 9.16
C ALA A 418 1.86 5.99 8.86
N LEU A 419 2.54 6.32 7.77
CA LEU A 419 2.73 7.67 7.22
C LEU A 419 2.14 7.78 5.81
N SER A 420 1.00 7.12 5.58
CA SER A 420 0.19 7.20 4.35
C SER A 420 0.91 6.84 3.04
N ALA A 421 2.02 6.12 3.07
CA ALA A 421 2.62 5.56 1.86
C ALA A 421 1.89 4.28 1.44
N ARG A 422 1.35 4.27 0.23
CA ARG A 422 0.53 3.18 -0.33
C ARG A 422 1.18 2.49 -1.52
N GLY A 423 2.33 2.94 -1.95
CA GLY A 423 3.10 2.34 -3.04
C GLY A 423 4.35 1.66 -2.51
N ILE A 424 4.74 0.54 -3.11
CA ILE A 424 5.97 -0.20 -2.75
C ILE A 424 7.17 0.75 -2.74
N THR A 425 7.35 1.51 -3.83
CA THR A 425 8.51 2.40 -4.01
C THR A 425 8.54 3.52 -2.99
N VAL A 426 7.39 4.18 -2.75
CA VAL A 426 7.30 5.27 -1.78
C VAL A 426 7.47 4.76 -0.34
N SER A 427 6.87 3.61 0.00
CA SER A 427 7.05 3.01 1.33
C SER A 427 8.50 2.65 1.60
N GLY A 428 9.19 2.02 0.63
CA GLY A 428 10.62 1.72 0.74
C GLY A 428 11.47 2.97 0.88
N ALA A 429 11.17 4.00 0.09
CA ALA A 429 11.87 5.28 0.14
C ALA A 429 11.70 6.01 1.49
N GLN A 430 10.51 5.95 2.11
CA GLN A 430 10.34 6.45 3.48
C GLN A 430 11.17 5.65 4.48
N GLY A 431 11.25 4.33 4.34
CA GLY A 431 12.12 3.49 5.16
C GLY A 431 13.59 3.91 5.05
N ILE A 432 14.10 4.11 3.84
CA ILE A 432 15.47 4.59 3.61
C ILE A 432 15.68 5.97 4.25
N LEU A 433 14.79 6.92 3.99
CA LEU A 433 14.88 8.29 4.51
C LEU A 433 14.95 8.32 6.05
N SER A 434 14.17 7.47 6.73
CA SER A 434 14.09 7.45 8.19
C SER A 434 15.41 7.08 8.89
N VAL A 435 16.34 6.47 8.16
CA VAL A 435 17.61 5.99 8.72
C VAL A 435 18.84 6.66 8.13
N GLU A 436 18.70 7.53 7.14
CA GLU A 436 19.85 8.21 6.50
C GLU A 436 20.76 8.92 7.51
N LYS A 437 20.19 9.56 8.53
CA LYS A 437 20.95 10.26 9.58
C LYS A 437 21.91 9.37 10.37
N PHE A 438 21.71 8.04 10.36
CA PHE A 438 22.57 7.11 11.08
C PHE A 438 23.74 6.60 10.24
N VAL A 439 23.74 6.86 8.93
CA VAL A 439 24.73 6.33 7.98
C VAL A 439 25.51 7.40 7.23
N THR A 440 25.05 8.65 7.22
CA THR A 440 25.78 9.82 6.67
C THR A 440 26.46 10.55 7.82
N ALA A 441 27.61 10.07 8.27
CA ALA A 441 28.46 10.82 9.20
C ALA A 441 29.19 11.92 8.39
N ASP A 442 28.93 13.19 8.67
CA ASP A 442 29.73 14.41 8.52
C ASP A 442 29.05 15.65 7.91
N GLU A 443 27.80 15.59 7.41
CA GLU A 443 27.14 16.80 6.88
C GLU A 443 25.92 17.29 7.70
N TRP A 444 25.47 16.56 8.70
CA TRP A 444 24.17 16.81 9.37
C TRP A 444 24.20 17.81 10.54
N ASP A 445 25.35 18.10 11.12
CA ASP A 445 25.45 19.04 12.23
C ASP A 445 25.20 20.53 11.85
N ASN A 446 25.06 20.84 10.57
CA ASN A 446 24.88 22.20 10.06
C ASN A 446 23.52 22.52 9.41
N ILE A 447 22.59 21.55 9.33
CA ILE A 447 21.25 21.80 8.78
C ILE A 447 20.24 21.68 9.92
N HIS A 448 19.92 22.82 10.54
CA HIS A 448 18.72 22.93 11.36
C HIS A 448 17.52 22.66 10.44
N GLY A 449 16.85 21.52 10.63
CA GLY A 449 15.67 21.17 9.85
C GLY A 449 14.60 22.25 9.99
N ASP A 450 14.24 22.84 8.88
CA ASP A 450 13.14 23.79 8.84
C ASP A 450 11.86 23.06 9.23
N MET A 451 11.26 23.46 10.34
CA MET A 451 9.90 23.05 10.70
C MET A 451 8.96 23.60 9.63
N ILE A 452 8.42 22.72 8.82
CA ILE A 452 7.38 23.10 7.87
C ILE A 452 6.05 23.16 8.64
N HIS A 453 5.76 24.34 9.21
CA HIS A 453 4.40 24.66 9.62
C HIS A 453 3.60 25.04 8.36
N TRP A 454 2.77 24.15 7.90
CA TRP A 454 1.74 24.51 6.91
C TRP A 454 0.57 25.16 7.65
N ARG A 455 0.37 26.44 7.45
CA ARG A 455 -0.90 27.12 7.72
C ARG A 455 -1.79 27.07 6.49
#